data_b7b5221245ab34f7641caf1b9f743833
#
_entry.id   b7b5221245ab34f7641caf1b9f743833
#
_cell.length_a   1.000
_cell.length_b   1.000
_cell.length_c   1.000
_cell.angle_alpha   90.00
_cell.angle_beta   90.00
_cell.angle_gamma   90.00
#
_symmetry.space_group_name_H-M   'P 1'
#
loop_
_entity.id
_entity.type
_entity.pdbx_description
1 polymer ?
#
loop_
_entity_poly.entity_id
_entity_poly.type
_entity_poly.pdbx_seq_one_letter_code
_entity_poly.pdbx_strand_id
1 'polypeptide(L)'
;MLRIEHLTKKYGDKKAVDDLSLHIQKGEIYGFIGHNGAGKTTTIKSCCGILNLDEGEIYVDGVSVKEKPLECKRKIAYIPDNPDLYEFMTGIKYLNFIADIFGISQSDRQARISKYAEMFEIKNALAQTIDGYSHGMKQNLQLFPHSYITQSLSLWMNLL
;
A
#
# COMPACT_ATOMS: atom_id res chain seq x y z
N MET A 1 -7.19 -7.17 -10.57
CA MET A 1 -6.32 -7.94 -11.48
C MET A 1 -5.05 -7.15 -11.75
N LEU A 2 -3.88 -7.76 -11.55
CA LEU A 2 -2.57 -7.15 -11.84
C LEU A 2 -1.93 -7.92 -13.00
N ARG A 3 -1.43 -7.20 -14.01
CA ARG A 3 -0.68 -7.77 -15.13
C ARG A 3 0.60 -6.98 -15.31
N ILE A 4 1.72 -7.69 -15.31
CA ILE A 4 3.05 -7.18 -15.57
C ILE A 4 3.55 -7.85 -16.85
N GLU A 5 4.03 -7.06 -17.79
CA GLU A 5 4.53 -7.50 -19.09
C GLU A 5 5.96 -7.00 -19.28
N HIS A 6 6.92 -7.92 -19.33
CA HIS A 6 8.32 -7.66 -19.64
C HIS A 6 8.96 -6.54 -18.80
N LEU A 7 8.60 -6.46 -17.50
CA LEU A 7 9.13 -5.44 -16.60
C LEU A 7 10.64 -5.57 -16.45
N THR A 8 11.34 -4.52 -16.84
CA THR A 8 12.77 -4.34 -16.55
C THR A 8 12.99 -3.05 -15.80
N LYS A 9 13.80 -3.12 -14.72
CA LYS A 9 14.25 -1.96 -13.94
C LYS A 9 15.72 -2.03 -13.66
N LYS A 10 16.44 -0.97 -14.03
CA LYS A 10 17.90 -0.84 -13.90
C LYS A 10 18.24 0.25 -12.89
N TYR A 11 19.34 0.07 -12.18
CA TYR A 11 20.03 1.08 -11.37
C TYR A 11 21.50 1.10 -11.78
N GLY A 12 21.87 2.07 -12.61
CA GLY A 12 23.15 2.05 -13.32
C GLY A 12 23.24 0.80 -14.20
N ASP A 13 24.31 0.03 -14.06
CA ASP A 13 24.53 -1.20 -14.85
C ASP A 13 23.82 -2.43 -14.28
N LYS A 14 23.24 -2.32 -13.07
CA LYS A 14 22.61 -3.45 -12.41
C LYS A 14 21.10 -3.51 -12.75
N LYS A 15 20.68 -4.63 -13.34
CA LYS A 15 19.25 -4.92 -13.46
C LYS A 15 18.72 -5.42 -12.10
N ALA A 16 17.84 -4.64 -11.50
CA ALA A 16 17.15 -5.00 -10.26
C ALA A 16 15.93 -5.90 -10.52
N VAL A 17 15.30 -5.73 -11.68
CA VAL A 17 14.29 -6.62 -12.26
C VAL A 17 14.64 -6.79 -13.73
N ASP A 18 14.59 -8.00 -14.25
CA ASP A 18 14.94 -8.34 -15.62
C ASP A 18 13.85 -9.19 -16.26
N ASP A 19 13.13 -8.61 -17.20
CA ASP A 19 12.10 -9.26 -18.04
C ASP A 19 11.01 -10.02 -17.25
N LEU A 20 10.55 -9.45 -16.12
CA LEU A 20 9.51 -10.06 -15.30
C LEU A 20 8.13 -9.93 -15.95
N SER A 21 7.48 -11.06 -16.19
CA SER A 21 6.08 -11.12 -16.60
C SER A 21 5.26 -11.90 -15.57
N LEU A 22 4.11 -11.34 -15.15
CA LEU A 22 3.27 -11.91 -14.11
C LEU A 22 1.81 -11.51 -14.33
N HIS A 23 0.90 -12.44 -14.10
CA HIS A 23 -0.53 -12.19 -14.17
C HIS A 23 -1.21 -12.73 -12.91
N ILE A 24 -1.84 -11.83 -12.15
CA ILE A 24 -2.61 -12.16 -10.93
C ILE A 24 -4.07 -11.80 -11.20
N GLN A 25 -4.96 -12.77 -11.02
CA GLN A 25 -6.39 -12.58 -11.24
C GLN A 25 -7.08 -11.98 -10.01
N LYS A 26 -8.31 -11.53 -10.19
CA LYS A 26 -9.13 -11.02 -9.08
C LYS A 26 -9.44 -12.15 -8.09
N GLY A 27 -9.18 -11.89 -6.81
CA GLY A 27 -9.43 -12.84 -5.73
C GLY A 27 -8.26 -13.78 -5.44
N GLU A 28 -7.18 -13.72 -6.21
CA GLU A 28 -5.97 -14.49 -5.93
C GLU A 28 -5.12 -13.82 -4.84
N ILE A 29 -4.47 -14.65 -4.03
CA ILE A 29 -3.40 -14.25 -3.09
C ILE A 29 -2.09 -14.76 -3.65
N TYR A 30 -1.18 -13.86 -3.95
CA TYR A 30 0.11 -14.17 -4.54
C TYR A 30 1.26 -13.81 -3.60
N GLY A 31 2.09 -14.78 -3.25
CA GLY A 31 3.30 -14.59 -2.43
C GLY A 31 4.53 -14.32 -3.30
N PHE A 32 5.13 -13.13 -3.15
CA PHE A 32 6.33 -12.73 -3.86
C PHE A 32 7.57 -12.97 -2.99
N ILE A 33 8.15 -14.16 -3.09
CA ILE A 33 9.22 -14.65 -2.21
C ILE A 33 10.58 -14.57 -2.92
N GLY A 34 11.63 -14.24 -2.17
CA GLY A 34 13.01 -14.20 -2.68
C GLY A 34 13.96 -13.58 -1.65
N HIS A 35 15.26 -13.75 -1.86
CA HIS A 35 16.31 -13.18 -1.01
C HIS A 35 16.34 -11.64 -1.06
N ASN A 36 17.07 -11.01 -0.14
CA ASN A 36 17.29 -9.57 -0.18
C ASN A 36 18.06 -9.18 -1.45
N GLY A 37 17.55 -8.13 -2.13
CA GLY A 37 18.08 -7.72 -3.44
C GLY A 37 17.50 -8.46 -4.66
N ALA A 38 16.56 -9.41 -4.48
CA ALA A 38 15.87 -10.10 -5.58
C ALA A 38 14.87 -9.25 -6.38
N GLY A 39 14.79 -7.93 -6.15
CA GLY A 39 13.91 -7.04 -6.90
C GLY A 39 12.48 -6.94 -6.37
N LYS A 40 12.13 -7.62 -5.26
CA LYS A 40 10.76 -7.61 -4.70
C LYS A 40 10.21 -6.19 -4.46
N THR A 41 10.93 -5.40 -3.68
CA THR A 41 10.57 -4.00 -3.36
C THR A 41 10.50 -3.14 -4.62
N THR A 42 11.42 -3.33 -5.56
CA THR A 42 11.43 -2.62 -6.84
C THR A 42 10.18 -2.94 -7.64
N THR A 43 9.83 -4.22 -7.77
CA THR A 43 8.62 -4.66 -8.47
C THR A 43 7.35 -4.08 -7.84
N ILE A 44 7.19 -4.21 -6.51
CA ILE A 44 6.01 -3.69 -5.79
C ILE A 44 5.89 -2.16 -5.95
N LYS A 45 6.99 -1.42 -5.77
CA LYS A 45 7.00 0.05 -5.96
C LYS A 45 6.71 0.45 -7.41
N SER A 46 7.14 -0.35 -8.39
CA SER A 46 6.80 -0.13 -9.80
C SER A 46 5.30 -0.37 -10.04
N CYS A 47 4.71 -1.42 -9.47
CA CYS A 47 3.26 -1.65 -9.56
C CYS A 47 2.44 -0.50 -8.95
N CYS A 48 2.95 0.16 -7.91
CA CYS A 48 2.32 1.34 -7.29
C CYS A 48 2.53 2.64 -8.08
N GLY A 49 3.31 2.62 -9.16
CA GLY A 49 3.71 3.84 -9.88
C GLY A 49 4.53 4.80 -9.02
N ILE A 50 5.29 4.27 -8.06
CA ILE A 50 6.27 5.01 -7.24
C ILE A 50 7.62 5.05 -7.98
N LEU A 51 7.96 3.96 -8.69
CA LEU A 51 9.15 3.85 -9.52
C LEU A 51 8.76 3.74 -10.99
N ASN A 52 9.44 4.52 -11.84
CA ASN A 52 9.29 4.39 -13.27
C ASN A 52 9.99 3.12 -13.78
N LEU A 53 9.38 2.48 -14.77
CA LEU A 53 9.94 1.34 -15.48
C LEU A 53 10.97 1.83 -16.50
N ASP A 54 11.97 1.00 -16.79
CA ASP A 54 12.88 1.25 -17.93
C ASP A 54 12.33 0.55 -19.18
N GLU A 55 11.78 -0.67 -19.04
CA GLU A 55 11.15 -1.43 -20.12
C GLU A 55 9.90 -2.16 -19.58
N GLY A 56 8.97 -2.49 -20.46
CA GLY A 56 7.75 -3.22 -20.14
C GLY A 56 6.57 -2.35 -19.75
N GLU A 57 5.51 -2.99 -19.25
CA GLU A 57 4.26 -2.33 -18.90
C GLU A 57 3.60 -3.01 -17.68
N ILE A 58 2.85 -2.24 -16.90
CA ILE A 58 2.07 -2.73 -15.76
C ILE A 58 0.63 -2.23 -15.88
N TYR A 59 -0.32 -3.13 -15.67
CA TYR A 59 -1.75 -2.83 -15.70
C TYR A 59 -2.43 -3.23 -14.39
N VAL A 60 -3.25 -2.34 -13.85
CA VAL A 60 -4.14 -2.59 -12.71
C VAL A 60 -5.58 -2.45 -13.18
N ASP A 61 -6.34 -3.53 -13.14
CA ASP A 61 -7.69 -3.62 -13.72
C ASP A 61 -7.77 -3.11 -15.17
N GLY A 62 -6.79 -3.49 -15.99
CA GLY A 62 -6.69 -3.11 -17.38
C GLY A 62 -6.23 -1.67 -17.65
N VAL A 63 -5.93 -0.89 -16.59
CA VAL A 63 -5.44 0.48 -16.69
C VAL A 63 -3.92 0.50 -16.59
N SER A 64 -3.24 1.15 -17.54
CA SER A 64 -1.78 1.30 -17.52
C SER A 64 -1.33 2.19 -16.37
N VAL A 65 -0.38 1.69 -15.58
CA VAL A 65 0.27 2.46 -14.50
C VAL A 65 1.07 3.63 -15.05
N LYS A 66 1.65 3.48 -16.23
CA LYS A 66 2.45 4.50 -16.91
C LYS A 66 1.59 5.63 -17.46
N GLU A 67 0.49 5.28 -18.14
CA GLU A 67 -0.37 6.26 -18.80
C GLU A 67 -1.32 6.98 -17.82
N LYS A 68 -1.85 6.24 -16.84
CA LYS A 68 -2.87 6.73 -15.90
C LYS A 68 -2.50 6.44 -14.43
N PRO A 69 -1.36 6.94 -13.94
CA PRO A 69 -0.85 6.60 -12.62
C PRO A 69 -1.81 6.97 -11.49
N LEU A 70 -2.53 8.09 -11.58
CA LEU A 70 -3.47 8.52 -10.53
C LEU A 70 -4.71 7.61 -10.47
N GLU A 71 -5.19 7.12 -11.61
CA GLU A 71 -6.30 6.17 -11.66
C GLU A 71 -5.90 4.84 -11.03
N CYS A 72 -4.70 4.35 -11.33
CA CYS A 72 -4.16 3.13 -10.72
C CYS A 72 -3.94 3.28 -9.22
N LYS A 73 -3.38 4.40 -8.75
CA LYS A 73 -3.16 4.67 -7.31
C LYS A 73 -4.45 4.65 -6.49
N ARG A 74 -5.56 5.06 -7.08
CA ARG A 74 -6.88 4.98 -6.41
C ARG A 74 -7.39 3.54 -6.23
N LYS A 75 -6.87 2.59 -7.01
CA LYS A 75 -7.24 1.16 -6.99
C LYS A 75 -6.28 0.31 -6.18
N ILE A 76 -5.13 0.85 -5.79
CA ILE A 76 -4.06 0.14 -5.10
C ILE A 76 -3.99 0.57 -3.65
N ALA A 77 -3.94 -0.40 -2.74
CA ALA A 77 -3.46 -0.19 -1.39
C ALA A 77 -2.03 -0.71 -1.29
N TYR A 78 -1.13 0.15 -0.86
CA TYR A 78 0.27 -0.19 -0.65
C TYR A 78 0.64 -0.04 0.82
N ILE A 79 1.15 -1.11 1.41
CA ILE A 79 1.64 -1.15 2.78
C ILE A 79 3.14 -1.39 2.73
N PRO A 80 3.97 -0.37 3.01
CA PRO A 80 5.41 -0.51 3.07
C PRO A 80 5.84 -1.33 4.30
N ASP A 81 7.07 -1.82 4.26
CA ASP A 81 7.71 -2.54 5.36
C ASP A 81 7.85 -1.70 6.63
N ASN A 82 8.25 -0.45 6.46
CA ASN A 82 8.37 0.51 7.56
C ASN A 82 7.27 1.57 7.44
N PRO A 83 6.38 1.66 8.42
CA PRO A 83 5.31 2.66 8.39
C PRO A 83 5.88 4.06 8.65
N ASP A 84 5.93 4.89 7.59
CA ASP A 84 6.19 6.33 7.72
C ASP A 84 4.92 7.02 8.25
N LEU A 85 4.69 6.89 9.56
CA LEU A 85 3.57 7.55 10.24
C LEU A 85 3.99 8.94 10.72
N TYR A 86 3.05 9.88 10.74
CA TYR A 86 3.28 11.20 11.35
C TYR A 86 3.26 11.07 12.87
N GLU A 87 4.40 10.67 13.46
CA GLU A 87 4.52 10.28 14.86
C GLU A 87 4.14 11.39 15.86
N PHE A 88 4.24 12.65 15.46
CA PHE A 88 3.80 13.81 16.25
C PHE A 88 2.27 13.97 16.32
N MET A 89 1.53 13.25 15.50
CA MET A 89 0.06 13.26 15.55
C MET A 89 -0.46 12.24 16.55
N THR A 90 -1.67 12.48 17.08
CA THR A 90 -2.43 11.41 17.76
C THR A 90 -3.01 10.45 16.72
N GLY A 91 -3.23 9.19 17.10
CA GLY A 91 -3.83 8.19 16.20
C GLY A 91 -5.14 8.67 15.55
N ILE A 92 -6.02 9.30 16.34
CA ILE A 92 -7.28 9.82 15.81
C ILE A 92 -7.09 10.97 14.81
N LYS A 93 -6.12 11.88 15.03
CA LYS A 93 -5.80 12.95 14.09
C LYS A 93 -5.25 12.40 12.79
N TYR A 94 -4.37 11.38 12.86
CA TYR A 94 -3.83 10.70 11.70
C TYR A 94 -4.93 10.04 10.87
N LEU A 95 -5.84 9.28 11.49
CA LEU A 95 -6.95 8.65 10.78
C LEU A 95 -7.90 9.66 10.13
N ASN A 96 -8.18 10.77 10.80
CA ASN A 96 -8.99 11.84 10.21
C ASN A 96 -8.28 12.51 9.03
N PHE A 97 -6.99 12.79 9.14
CA PHE A 97 -6.17 13.35 8.06
C PHE A 97 -6.18 12.46 6.81
N ILE A 98 -5.97 11.15 6.99
CA ILE A 98 -6.05 10.20 5.87
C ILE A 98 -7.47 10.16 5.26
N ALA A 99 -8.50 10.17 6.10
CA ALA A 99 -9.88 10.18 5.62
C ALA A 99 -10.20 11.46 4.80
N ASP A 100 -9.61 12.61 5.15
CA ASP A 100 -9.74 13.86 4.37
C ASP A 100 -9.10 13.72 2.99
N ILE A 101 -7.90 13.09 2.90
CA ILE A 101 -7.22 12.83 1.62
C ILE A 101 -8.08 11.97 0.69
N PHE A 102 -8.80 10.99 1.25
CA PHE A 102 -9.68 10.11 0.48
C PHE A 102 -11.11 10.65 0.31
N GLY A 103 -11.42 11.85 0.82
CA GLY A 103 -12.73 12.48 0.68
C GLY A 103 -13.86 11.74 1.41
N ILE A 104 -13.53 11.03 2.51
CA ILE A 104 -14.51 10.25 3.29
C ILE A 104 -15.39 11.19 4.12
N SER A 105 -16.70 11.01 4.02
CA SER A 105 -17.68 11.81 4.80
C SER A 105 -17.47 11.64 6.31
N GLN A 106 -17.86 12.65 7.10
CA GLN A 106 -17.71 12.61 8.55
C GLN A 106 -18.47 11.43 9.19
N SER A 107 -19.67 11.14 8.70
CA SER A 107 -20.48 10.01 9.19
C SER A 107 -19.82 8.66 8.91
N ASP A 108 -19.36 8.44 7.66
CA ASP A 108 -18.70 7.20 7.28
C ASP A 108 -17.38 7.01 8.00
N ARG A 109 -16.62 8.10 8.17
CA ARG A 109 -15.36 8.12 8.91
C ARG A 109 -15.56 7.66 10.34
N GLN A 110 -16.54 8.23 11.04
CA GLN A 110 -16.80 7.92 12.44
C GLN A 110 -17.23 6.46 12.64
N ALA A 111 -18.11 5.96 11.76
CA ALA A 111 -18.55 4.57 11.77
C ALA A 111 -17.37 3.60 11.53
N ARG A 112 -16.51 3.89 10.54
CA ARG A 112 -15.35 3.06 10.21
C ARG A 112 -14.30 3.10 11.31
N ILE A 113 -13.96 4.30 11.85
CA ILE A 113 -13.01 4.44 12.97
C ILE A 113 -13.49 3.60 14.16
N SER A 114 -14.75 3.72 14.56
CA SER A 114 -15.28 2.94 15.69
C SER A 114 -15.14 1.44 15.46
N LYS A 115 -15.56 0.94 14.29
CA LYS A 115 -15.52 -0.48 13.93
C LYS A 115 -14.09 -1.04 13.90
N TYR A 116 -13.20 -0.37 13.19
CA TYR A 116 -11.85 -0.91 12.95
C TYR A 116 -10.89 -0.65 14.09
N ALA A 117 -11.07 0.43 14.87
CA ALA A 117 -10.28 0.66 16.09
C ALA A 117 -10.50 -0.44 17.14
N GLU A 118 -11.71 -0.99 17.20
CA GLU A 118 -12.02 -2.13 18.05
C GLU A 118 -11.42 -3.43 17.50
N MET A 119 -11.58 -3.67 16.18
CA MET A 119 -11.02 -4.85 15.50
C MET A 119 -9.50 -4.94 15.59
N PHE A 120 -8.80 -3.81 15.49
CA PHE A 120 -7.34 -3.73 15.57
C PHE A 120 -6.81 -3.47 17.00
N GLU A 121 -7.69 -3.46 18.00
CA GLU A 121 -7.35 -3.29 19.42
C GLU A 121 -6.58 -1.99 19.74
N ILE A 122 -6.78 -0.93 18.94
CA ILE A 122 -6.11 0.37 19.13
C ILE A 122 -7.02 1.48 19.66
N LYS A 123 -8.28 1.15 19.97
CA LYS A 123 -9.31 2.12 20.39
C LYS A 123 -8.84 3.02 21.54
N ASN A 124 -8.26 2.42 22.58
CA ASN A 124 -7.80 3.15 23.76
C ASN A 124 -6.53 3.98 23.52
N ALA A 125 -5.80 3.71 22.45
CA ALA A 125 -4.57 4.40 22.10
C ALA A 125 -4.81 5.57 21.13
N LEU A 126 -6.00 5.69 20.51
CA LEU A 126 -6.25 6.71 19.48
C LEU A 126 -6.06 8.15 19.99
N ALA A 127 -6.22 8.42 21.27
CA ALA A 127 -5.98 9.73 21.87
C ALA A 127 -4.51 10.03 22.15
N GLN A 128 -3.64 9.01 22.13
CA GLN A 128 -2.20 9.13 22.39
C GLN A 128 -1.47 9.49 21.09
N THR A 129 -0.29 10.10 21.22
CA THR A 129 0.62 10.36 20.09
C THR A 129 1.22 9.05 19.57
N ILE A 130 1.42 9.00 18.25
CA ILE A 130 1.87 7.77 17.55
C ILE A 130 3.31 7.40 17.92
N ASP A 131 4.14 8.36 18.35
CA ASP A 131 5.49 8.10 18.84
C ASP A 131 5.50 7.11 20.02
N GLY A 132 4.48 7.17 20.89
CA GLY A 132 4.29 6.25 22.00
C GLY A 132 3.73 4.87 21.64
N TYR A 133 3.41 4.61 20.37
CA TYR A 133 2.84 3.33 19.93
C TYR A 133 3.91 2.24 19.84
N SER A 134 3.56 1.01 20.22
CA SER A 134 4.38 -0.16 19.90
C SER A 134 4.45 -0.39 18.39
N HIS A 135 5.42 -1.19 17.94
CA HIS A 135 5.55 -1.54 16.53
C HIS A 135 4.24 -2.17 15.98
N GLY A 136 3.64 -3.11 16.70
CA GLY A 136 2.36 -3.72 16.30
C GLY A 136 1.20 -2.71 16.22
N MET A 137 1.13 -1.74 17.18
CA MET A 137 0.11 -0.69 17.12
C MET A 137 0.33 0.24 15.91
N LYS A 138 1.58 0.55 15.55
CA LYS A 138 1.92 1.32 14.35
C LYS A 138 1.51 0.57 13.09
N GLN A 139 1.77 -0.73 13.01
CA GLN A 139 1.31 -1.58 11.92
C GLN A 139 -0.22 -1.61 11.81
N ASN A 140 -0.92 -1.81 12.92
CA ASN A 140 -2.38 -1.81 12.96
C ASN A 140 -2.95 -0.45 12.50
N LEU A 141 -2.35 0.66 12.94
CA LEU A 141 -2.74 2.00 12.51
C LEU A 141 -2.51 2.22 11.01
N GLN A 142 -1.44 1.64 10.45
CA GLN A 142 -1.13 1.71 9.02
C GLN A 142 -2.11 0.90 8.15
N LEU A 143 -2.63 -0.21 8.67
CA LEU A 143 -3.66 -1.01 7.99
C LEU A 143 -5.01 -0.29 7.90
N PHE A 144 -5.28 0.59 8.84
CA PHE A 144 -6.57 1.23 9.01
C PHE A 144 -7.06 2.00 7.77
N PRO A 145 -6.25 2.84 7.11
CA PRO A 145 -6.65 3.59 5.92
C PRO A 145 -7.17 2.70 4.78
N HIS A 146 -6.71 1.45 4.72
CA HIS A 146 -7.18 0.49 3.70
C HIS A 146 -8.67 0.15 3.86
N SER A 147 -9.21 0.33 5.06
CA SER A 147 -10.65 0.20 5.32
C SER A 147 -11.48 1.33 4.69
N TYR A 148 -10.84 2.47 4.35
CA TYR A 148 -11.50 3.61 3.73
C TYR A 148 -11.69 3.48 2.22
N ILE A 149 -10.89 2.63 1.57
CA ILE A 149 -10.84 2.54 0.13
C ILE A 149 -11.45 1.21 -0.32
N THR A 150 -12.28 1.24 -1.36
CA THR A 150 -12.63 0.02 -2.11
C THR A 150 -11.51 -0.23 -3.09
N GLN A 151 -10.57 -1.09 -2.72
CA GLN A 151 -9.38 -1.36 -3.51
C GLN A 151 -9.55 -2.64 -4.31
N SER A 152 -9.01 -2.62 -5.53
CA SER A 152 -8.93 -3.80 -6.38
C SER A 152 -7.68 -4.64 -6.11
N LEU A 153 -6.61 -4.00 -5.61
CA LEU A 153 -5.30 -4.61 -5.40
C LEU A 153 -4.70 -4.14 -4.07
N SER A 154 -4.28 -5.09 -3.23
CA SER A 154 -3.52 -4.82 -2.01
C SER A 154 -2.10 -5.37 -2.18
N LEU A 155 -1.11 -4.49 -2.04
CA LEU A 155 0.31 -4.81 -2.14
C LEU A 155 0.97 -4.59 -0.77
N TRP A 156 1.42 -5.69 -0.17
CA TRP A 156 1.97 -5.69 1.18
C TRP A 156 3.44 -6.09 1.13
N MET A 157 4.28 -5.37 1.85
CA MET A 157 5.68 -5.72 2.05
C MET A 157 5.84 -6.29 3.46
N ASN A 158 6.57 -7.44 3.56
CA ASN A 158 6.92 -8.11 4.81
C ASN A 158 5.75 -8.39 5.76
N LEU A 159 4.90 -9.36 5.36
CA LEU A 159 3.84 -9.90 6.23
C LEU A 159 4.34 -10.98 7.20
N LEU A 160 5.63 -11.39 7.11
CA LEU A 160 6.24 -12.46 7.89
C LEU A 160 7.49 -11.96 8.60
#